data_8c3043916afe0bc4d5a33865fd115378
#
_entry.id   8c3043916afe0bc4d5a33865fd115378
#
_cell.length_a   1.000
_cell.length_b   1.000
_cell.length_c   1.000
_cell.angle_alpha   90.00
_cell.angle_beta   90.00
_cell.angle_gamma   90.00
#
_symmetry.space_group_name_H-M   'P 1'
#
loop_
_entity.id
_entity.type
_entity.pdbx_description
1 polymer ?
#
loop_
_entity_poly.entity_id
_entity_poly.type
_entity_poly.pdbx_seq_one_letter_code
_entity_poly.pdbx_strand_id
1 'polypeptide(L)'
;MNDVKVVAIGEFLWDCLPNGKKIGGAAANFCYHAKSAGANAILVSAIGNDENGKELSNELEKLKIPHQLQISNSYPTGTVLVELDSAGKPTYDIVNPVAWDDIALTEQLLALIKQNDLDAIYFGSLIQRNPHNHELLKKIIAHLSPQTKIIVDINLRQNHYNPSTLLLCIEHANILKLNDEELPIICQLLKIKSDPKELFNYLNQHYQLRLLIYTCGSEGSHLITQSEQNYQPAEKITAIDTVGAGDSFMAISSILYLKGKALQEINSKANHIAAYVCTQSGPMPILPEAYLSEL
;
A
#
# COMPACT_ATOMS: atom_id res chain seq x y z
N MET A 1 -20.49 5.17 13.87
CA MET A 1 -19.15 5.71 13.58
C MET A 1 -19.18 6.10 12.11
N ASN A 2 -18.63 7.23 11.73
CA ASN A 2 -18.52 7.58 10.31
C ASN A 2 -17.52 6.63 9.65
N ASP A 3 -17.75 6.29 8.37
CA ASP A 3 -16.82 5.46 7.60
C ASP A 3 -15.49 6.21 7.43
N VAL A 4 -14.36 5.53 7.65
CA VAL A 4 -13.03 6.10 7.42
C VAL A 4 -12.88 6.44 5.94
N LYS A 5 -12.53 7.70 5.63
CA LYS A 5 -12.25 8.15 4.26
C LYS A 5 -10.75 8.13 4.02
N VAL A 6 -10.33 7.40 2.98
CA VAL A 6 -8.92 7.32 2.60
C VAL A 6 -8.72 7.49 1.09
N VAL A 7 -7.70 8.25 0.71
CA VAL A 7 -7.26 8.36 -0.69
C VAL A 7 -5.94 7.61 -0.84
N ALA A 8 -5.91 6.60 -1.70
CA ALA A 8 -4.69 5.88 -2.03
C ALA A 8 -4.16 6.36 -3.38
N ILE A 9 -2.89 6.77 -3.40
CA ILE A 9 -2.24 7.33 -4.58
C ILE A 9 -1.08 6.42 -4.96
N GLY A 10 -1.07 5.90 -6.18
CA GLY A 10 0.01 5.02 -6.59
C GLY A 10 -0.27 4.19 -7.82
N GLU A 11 0.44 3.07 -7.87
CA GLU A 11 0.47 2.14 -8.97
C GLU A 11 -0.89 1.46 -9.17
N PHE A 12 -1.28 1.41 -10.43
CA PHE A 12 -2.37 0.59 -10.93
C PHE A 12 -1.93 -0.02 -12.26
N LEU A 13 -1.88 -1.34 -12.34
CA LEU A 13 -1.15 -2.02 -13.38
C LEU A 13 -1.66 -3.46 -13.63
N TRP A 14 -1.15 -4.07 -14.69
CA TRP A 14 -1.27 -5.49 -14.93
C TRP A 14 0.00 -6.25 -14.54
N ASP A 15 -0.15 -7.29 -13.71
CA ASP A 15 0.85 -8.33 -13.55
C ASP A 15 0.69 -9.34 -14.68
N CYS A 16 1.63 -9.30 -15.65
CA CYS A 16 1.61 -10.14 -16.85
C CYS A 16 2.35 -11.45 -16.58
N LEU A 17 1.59 -12.49 -16.23
CA LEU A 17 2.10 -13.83 -15.97
C LEU A 17 2.07 -14.67 -17.26
N PRO A 18 2.85 -15.76 -17.37
CA PRO A 18 2.82 -16.65 -18.54
C PRO A 18 1.44 -17.23 -18.86
N ASN A 19 0.57 -17.34 -17.87
CA ASN A 19 -0.78 -17.92 -17.99
C ASN A 19 -1.91 -16.86 -18.03
N GLY A 20 -1.58 -15.59 -18.19
CA GLY A 20 -2.53 -14.48 -18.27
C GLY A 20 -2.15 -13.29 -17.43
N LYS A 21 -2.98 -12.24 -17.46
CA LYS A 21 -2.75 -11.03 -16.65
C LYS A 21 -3.66 -11.01 -15.43
N LYS A 22 -3.14 -10.47 -14.33
CA LYS A 22 -3.88 -10.18 -13.10
C LYS A 22 -3.80 -8.69 -12.80
N ILE A 23 -4.89 -8.17 -12.28
CA ILE A 23 -4.91 -6.80 -11.76
C ILE A 23 -3.94 -6.69 -10.56
N GLY A 24 -3.17 -5.60 -10.51
CA GLY A 24 -2.17 -5.37 -9.47
C GLY A 24 -1.95 -3.88 -9.20
N GLY A 25 -0.94 -3.60 -8.41
CA GLY A 25 -0.57 -2.27 -7.93
C GLY A 25 -0.94 -2.08 -6.44
N ALA A 26 0.06 -1.74 -5.63
CA ALA A 26 -0.11 -1.66 -4.17
C ALA A 26 -1.24 -0.70 -3.74
N ALA A 27 -1.39 0.44 -4.43
CA ALA A 27 -2.47 1.39 -4.10
C ALA A 27 -3.87 0.83 -4.40
N ALA A 28 -4.02 0.09 -5.50
CA ALA A 28 -5.30 -0.55 -5.85
C ALA A 28 -5.61 -1.71 -4.88
N ASN A 29 -4.60 -2.54 -4.55
CA ASN A 29 -4.73 -3.60 -3.56
C ASN A 29 -5.15 -3.04 -2.19
N PHE A 30 -4.48 -1.97 -1.75
CA PHE A 30 -4.84 -1.27 -0.52
C PHE A 30 -6.30 -0.80 -0.54
N CYS A 31 -6.76 -0.13 -1.61
CA CYS A 31 -8.14 0.34 -1.72
C CYS A 31 -9.15 -0.81 -1.62
N TYR A 32 -8.89 -1.92 -2.30
CA TYR A 32 -9.75 -3.10 -2.26
C TYR A 32 -9.94 -3.61 -0.83
N HIS A 33 -8.84 -3.83 -0.11
CA HIS A 33 -8.87 -4.36 1.26
C HIS A 33 -9.34 -3.32 2.29
N ALA A 34 -9.02 -2.03 2.11
CA ALA A 34 -9.55 -0.95 2.95
C ALA A 34 -11.08 -0.87 2.87
N LYS A 35 -11.64 -0.99 1.65
CA LYS A 35 -13.08 -1.08 1.44
C LYS A 35 -13.67 -2.31 2.16
N SER A 36 -13.01 -3.45 2.10
CA SER A 36 -13.44 -4.65 2.84
C SER A 36 -13.47 -4.43 4.34
N ALA A 37 -12.58 -3.58 4.88
CA ALA A 37 -12.60 -3.14 6.27
C ALA A 37 -13.60 -2.00 6.56
N GLY A 38 -14.51 -1.70 5.62
CA GLY A 38 -15.57 -0.69 5.78
C GLY A 38 -15.04 0.74 5.69
N ALA A 39 -13.99 1.00 4.90
CA ALA A 39 -13.55 2.34 4.57
C ALA A 39 -14.15 2.82 3.23
N ASN A 40 -14.33 4.14 3.12
CA ASN A 40 -14.54 4.80 1.83
C ASN A 40 -13.17 5.08 1.21
N ALA A 41 -12.64 4.09 0.49
CA ALA A 41 -11.32 4.15 -0.12
C ALA A 41 -11.42 4.56 -1.58
N ILE A 42 -10.65 5.58 -1.98
CA ILE A 42 -10.63 6.15 -3.34
C ILE A 42 -9.23 5.95 -3.93
N LEU A 43 -9.13 5.22 -5.05
CA LEU A 43 -7.88 5.08 -5.78
C LEU A 43 -7.63 6.29 -6.68
N VAL A 44 -6.43 6.86 -6.58
CA VAL A 44 -5.90 7.87 -7.52
C VAL A 44 -4.71 7.28 -8.23
N SER A 45 -4.79 7.18 -9.56
CA SER A 45 -3.74 6.63 -10.40
C SER A 45 -3.85 7.18 -11.83
N ALA A 46 -3.00 6.70 -12.72
CA ALA A 46 -3.12 6.98 -14.15
C ALA A 46 -2.94 5.71 -14.99
N ILE A 47 -3.64 5.65 -16.10
CA ILE A 47 -3.59 4.58 -17.11
C ILE A 47 -3.29 5.18 -18.48
N GLY A 48 -2.76 4.39 -19.39
CA GLY A 48 -2.57 4.78 -20.77
C GLY A 48 -3.90 4.84 -21.53
N ASN A 49 -3.93 5.63 -22.61
CA ASN A 49 -5.02 5.60 -23.59
C ASN A 49 -4.85 4.39 -24.54
N ASP A 50 -4.83 3.20 -23.97
CA ASP A 50 -4.59 1.93 -24.68
C ASP A 50 -5.59 0.85 -24.21
N GLU A 51 -5.51 -0.34 -24.82
CA GLU A 51 -6.42 -1.45 -24.51
C GLU A 51 -6.24 -1.95 -23.06
N ASN A 52 -4.99 -2.04 -22.57
CA ASN A 52 -4.70 -2.41 -21.19
C ASN A 52 -5.36 -1.46 -20.20
N GLY A 53 -5.36 -0.15 -20.48
CA GLY A 53 -6.00 0.86 -19.65
C GLY A 53 -7.52 0.71 -19.60
N LYS A 54 -8.14 0.47 -20.75
CA LYS A 54 -9.59 0.21 -20.81
C LYS A 54 -9.98 -1.02 -20.02
N GLU A 55 -9.22 -2.11 -20.18
CA GLU A 55 -9.47 -3.34 -19.43
C GLU A 55 -9.29 -3.12 -17.92
N LEU A 56 -8.21 -2.42 -17.47
CA LEU A 56 -8.00 -2.10 -16.06
C LEU A 56 -9.15 -1.24 -15.49
N SER A 57 -9.59 -0.22 -16.21
CA SER A 57 -10.72 0.61 -15.79
C SER A 57 -12.00 -0.24 -15.60
N ASN A 58 -12.28 -1.16 -16.53
CA ASN A 58 -13.40 -2.06 -16.42
C ASN A 58 -13.31 -3.00 -15.19
N GLU A 59 -12.12 -3.44 -14.83
CA GLU A 59 -11.92 -4.25 -13.62
C GLU A 59 -12.22 -3.46 -12.34
N LEU A 60 -11.80 -2.19 -12.22
CA LEU A 60 -12.17 -1.35 -11.08
C LEU A 60 -13.68 -1.18 -10.94
N GLU A 61 -14.39 -0.99 -12.06
CA GLU A 61 -15.85 -0.90 -12.06
C GLU A 61 -16.50 -2.20 -11.54
N LYS A 62 -16.01 -3.38 -11.99
CA LYS A 62 -16.49 -4.68 -11.49
C LYS A 62 -16.24 -4.85 -9.99
N LEU A 63 -15.06 -4.42 -9.49
CA LEU A 63 -14.70 -4.45 -8.08
C LEU A 63 -15.40 -3.36 -7.27
N LYS A 64 -16.08 -2.41 -7.96
CA LYS A 64 -16.74 -1.25 -7.34
C LYS A 64 -15.81 -0.46 -6.43
N ILE A 65 -14.56 -0.24 -6.87
CA ILE A 65 -13.58 0.57 -6.18
C ILE A 65 -13.75 2.03 -6.64
N PRO A 66 -14.11 2.97 -5.77
CA PRO A 66 -14.14 4.39 -6.12
C PRO A 66 -12.76 4.85 -6.60
N HIS A 67 -12.71 5.63 -7.69
CA HIS A 67 -11.44 6.01 -8.28
C HIS A 67 -11.46 7.35 -9.01
N GLN A 68 -10.28 7.94 -9.13
CA GLN A 68 -9.96 9.03 -10.05
C GLN A 68 -8.77 8.58 -10.92
N LEU A 69 -9.07 8.04 -12.10
CA LEU A 69 -8.05 7.65 -13.08
C LEU A 69 -7.77 8.77 -14.06
N GLN A 70 -6.52 9.15 -14.18
CA GLN A 70 -6.05 10.04 -15.24
C GLN A 70 -5.69 9.20 -16.48
N ILE A 71 -5.98 9.74 -17.66
CA ILE A 71 -5.70 9.08 -18.94
C ILE A 71 -4.45 9.73 -19.57
N SER A 72 -3.37 8.97 -19.69
CA SER A 72 -2.15 9.40 -20.34
C SER A 72 -2.21 9.12 -21.85
N ASN A 73 -1.91 10.13 -22.68
CA ASN A 73 -1.66 9.95 -24.10
C ASN A 73 -0.17 9.77 -24.42
N SER A 74 0.70 9.97 -23.44
CA SER A 74 2.16 9.94 -23.61
C SER A 74 2.80 8.65 -23.13
N TYR A 75 2.18 7.99 -22.16
CA TYR A 75 2.72 6.78 -21.54
C TYR A 75 1.71 5.62 -21.58
N PRO A 76 2.19 4.39 -21.77
CA PRO A 76 1.33 3.22 -21.76
C PRO A 76 0.81 2.91 -20.36
N THR A 77 -0.22 2.10 -20.28
CA THR A 77 -0.69 1.52 -19.02
C THR A 77 0.42 0.72 -18.34
N GLY A 78 0.50 0.83 -17.01
CA GLY A 78 1.49 0.11 -16.21
C GLY A 78 1.39 -1.40 -16.36
N THR A 79 2.54 -2.05 -16.52
CA THR A 79 2.67 -3.51 -16.56
C THR A 79 3.89 -3.97 -15.78
N VAL A 80 3.78 -5.13 -15.14
CA VAL A 80 4.89 -5.89 -14.61
C VAL A 80 4.99 -7.18 -15.43
N LEU A 81 6.11 -7.39 -16.07
CA LEU A 81 6.39 -8.61 -16.81
C LEU A 81 6.96 -9.65 -15.83
N VAL A 82 6.35 -10.82 -15.79
CA VAL A 82 6.79 -11.92 -14.92
C VAL A 82 7.34 -13.03 -15.81
N GLU A 83 8.64 -13.24 -15.76
CA GLU A 83 9.32 -14.31 -16.45
C GLU A 83 9.74 -15.38 -15.43
N LEU A 84 9.61 -16.65 -15.82
CA LEU A 84 10.07 -17.78 -15.01
C LEU A 84 11.44 -18.23 -15.55
N ASP A 85 12.41 -18.35 -14.67
CA ASP A 85 13.68 -18.97 -15.05
C ASP A 85 13.53 -20.50 -15.27
N SER A 86 14.60 -21.17 -15.67
CA SER A 86 14.60 -22.63 -15.93
C SER A 86 14.28 -23.48 -14.68
N ALA A 87 14.36 -22.91 -13.48
CA ALA A 87 14.00 -23.52 -12.21
C ALA A 87 12.57 -23.14 -11.76
N GLY A 88 11.84 -22.35 -12.58
CA GLY A 88 10.49 -21.87 -12.27
C GLY A 88 10.46 -20.69 -11.29
N LYS A 89 11.61 -20.06 -11.00
CA LYS A 89 11.68 -18.90 -10.11
C LYS A 89 11.27 -17.64 -10.89
N PRO A 90 10.32 -16.85 -10.39
CA PRO A 90 9.87 -15.63 -11.07
C PRO A 90 10.91 -14.51 -10.98
N THR A 91 11.12 -13.84 -12.10
CA THR A 91 11.74 -12.51 -12.19
C THR A 91 10.68 -11.51 -12.61
N TYR A 92 10.74 -10.33 -12.03
CA TYR A 92 9.76 -9.27 -12.26
C TYR A 92 10.45 -8.11 -12.97
N ASP A 93 9.87 -7.61 -14.05
CA ASP A 93 10.31 -6.39 -14.71
C ASP A 93 9.16 -5.37 -14.64
N ILE A 94 9.36 -4.33 -13.84
CA ILE A 94 8.39 -3.24 -13.68
C ILE A 94 8.65 -2.21 -14.77
N VAL A 95 7.88 -2.29 -15.86
CA VAL A 95 8.06 -1.41 -17.03
C VAL A 95 8.09 0.06 -16.62
N ASN A 96 9.00 0.82 -17.23
CA ASN A 96 9.24 2.24 -16.95
C ASN A 96 9.74 2.96 -18.24
N PRO A 97 9.19 4.16 -18.61
CA PRO A 97 8.10 4.88 -17.94
C PRO A 97 6.70 4.36 -18.33
N VAL A 98 5.72 4.52 -17.44
CA VAL A 98 4.31 4.20 -17.67
C VAL A 98 3.39 5.30 -17.13
N ALA A 99 2.08 5.20 -17.39
CA ALA A 99 1.13 6.27 -17.08
C ALA A 99 1.12 6.72 -15.61
N TRP A 100 1.17 5.79 -14.65
CA TRP A 100 1.18 6.14 -13.23
C TRP A 100 2.50 6.79 -12.75
N ASP A 101 3.54 6.85 -13.57
CA ASP A 101 4.75 7.63 -13.27
C ASP A 101 4.56 9.15 -13.48
N ASP A 102 3.42 9.58 -14.07
CA ASP A 102 3.16 10.97 -14.47
C ASP A 102 1.77 11.44 -14.01
N ILE A 103 1.45 11.19 -12.74
CA ILE A 103 0.18 11.63 -12.14
C ILE A 103 0.22 13.16 -11.96
N ALA A 104 -0.77 13.87 -12.49
CA ALA A 104 -0.88 15.32 -12.34
C ALA A 104 -1.66 15.72 -11.08
N LEU A 105 -1.28 16.84 -10.46
CA LEU A 105 -2.09 17.47 -9.40
C LEU A 105 -3.24 18.26 -10.07
N THR A 106 -4.31 17.55 -10.43
CA THR A 106 -5.50 18.15 -11.03
C THR A 106 -6.32 18.93 -9.99
N GLU A 107 -7.20 19.82 -10.45
CA GLU A 107 -8.16 20.51 -9.56
C GLU A 107 -9.05 19.50 -8.81
N GLN A 108 -9.44 18.41 -9.46
CA GLN A 108 -10.25 17.34 -8.87
C GLN A 108 -9.48 16.62 -7.74
N LEU A 109 -8.20 16.26 -7.97
CA LEU A 109 -7.36 15.67 -6.93
C LEU A 109 -7.14 16.67 -5.79
N LEU A 110 -6.85 17.93 -6.11
CA LEU A 110 -6.68 18.97 -5.09
C LEU A 110 -7.95 19.18 -4.25
N ALA A 111 -9.11 19.18 -4.88
CA ALA A 111 -10.39 19.26 -4.17
C ALA A 111 -10.61 18.02 -3.27
N LEU A 112 -10.23 16.82 -3.74
CA LEU A 112 -10.37 15.59 -2.97
C LEU A 112 -9.50 15.59 -1.70
N ILE A 113 -8.23 15.97 -1.82
CA ILE A 113 -7.28 15.96 -0.68
C ILE A 113 -7.50 17.11 0.32
N LYS A 114 -8.20 18.16 -0.09
CA LYS A 114 -8.56 19.31 0.79
C LYS A 114 -9.90 19.12 1.53
N GLN A 115 -10.57 17.99 1.37
CA GLN A 115 -11.81 17.72 2.11
C GLN A 115 -11.53 17.66 3.62
N ASN A 116 -12.31 18.38 4.40
CA ASN A 116 -12.14 18.46 5.86
C ASN A 116 -12.41 17.12 6.57
N ASP A 117 -13.07 16.19 5.89
CA ASP A 117 -13.42 14.86 6.38
C ASP A 117 -12.56 13.74 5.79
N LEU A 118 -11.41 14.07 5.17
CA LEU A 118 -10.43 13.10 4.75
C LEU A 118 -9.59 12.64 5.95
N ASP A 119 -9.75 11.37 6.33
CA ASP A 119 -9.05 10.81 7.49
C ASP A 119 -7.61 10.46 7.18
N ALA A 120 -7.33 9.94 5.97
CA ALA A 120 -5.97 9.56 5.60
C ALA A 120 -5.71 9.61 4.09
N ILE A 121 -4.40 9.71 3.76
CA ILE A 121 -3.87 9.34 2.45
C ILE A 121 -2.95 8.13 2.59
N TYR A 122 -2.87 7.32 1.53
CA TYR A 122 -1.94 6.19 1.42
C TYR A 122 -1.07 6.34 0.19
N PHE A 123 0.21 6.01 0.31
CA PHE A 123 1.13 5.79 -0.82
C PHE A 123 2.27 4.84 -0.42
N GLY A 124 2.91 4.23 -1.43
CA GLY A 124 4.13 3.44 -1.28
C GLY A 124 5.38 4.20 -1.71
N SER A 125 6.56 3.55 -1.59
CA SER A 125 7.81 4.14 -2.09
C SER A 125 7.89 4.14 -3.62
N LEU A 126 7.34 3.12 -4.27
CA LEU A 126 7.49 2.89 -5.72
C LEU A 126 6.91 4.00 -6.59
N ILE A 127 5.80 4.62 -6.17
CA ILE A 127 5.22 5.77 -6.90
C ILE A 127 6.23 6.91 -7.10
N GLN A 128 7.25 6.99 -6.24
CA GLN A 128 8.27 8.04 -6.25
C GLN A 128 9.48 7.70 -7.15
N ARG A 129 9.46 6.58 -7.88
CA ARG A 129 10.58 6.21 -8.76
C ARG A 129 10.83 7.25 -9.85
N ASN A 130 9.79 8.00 -10.23
CA ASN A 130 9.89 9.15 -11.13
C ASN A 130 9.95 10.45 -10.30
N PRO A 131 10.89 11.38 -10.58
CA PRO A 131 10.98 12.66 -9.86
C PRO A 131 9.70 13.49 -9.91
N HIS A 132 8.91 13.39 -10.99
CA HIS A 132 7.63 14.09 -11.11
C HIS A 132 6.68 13.73 -9.97
N ASN A 133 6.48 12.44 -9.73
CA ASN A 133 5.61 11.97 -8.65
C ASN A 133 6.19 12.22 -7.25
N HIS A 134 7.51 12.22 -7.11
CA HIS A 134 8.14 12.63 -5.84
C HIS A 134 7.77 14.08 -5.49
N GLU A 135 7.85 15.00 -6.46
CA GLU A 135 7.41 16.39 -6.27
C GLU A 135 5.89 16.53 -6.14
N LEU A 136 5.11 15.68 -6.82
CA LEU A 136 3.66 15.60 -6.64
C LEU A 136 3.30 15.28 -5.19
N LEU A 137 3.91 14.24 -4.59
CA LEU A 137 3.64 13.86 -3.20
C LEU A 137 3.99 14.96 -2.21
N LYS A 138 5.10 15.67 -2.39
CA LYS A 138 5.44 16.85 -1.58
C LYS A 138 4.34 17.92 -1.62
N LYS A 139 3.83 18.20 -2.84
CA LYS A 139 2.73 19.17 -3.03
C LYS A 139 1.45 18.67 -2.36
N ILE A 140 1.12 17.39 -2.50
CA ILE A 140 -0.05 16.79 -1.86
C ILE A 140 0.06 16.94 -0.35
N ILE A 141 1.16 16.50 0.25
CA ILE A 141 1.42 16.58 1.69
C ILE A 141 1.27 18.01 2.21
N ALA A 142 1.78 19.01 1.47
CA ALA A 142 1.68 20.42 1.84
C ALA A 142 0.23 20.97 1.83
N HIS A 143 -0.68 20.29 1.14
CA HIS A 143 -2.10 20.71 1.08
C HIS A 143 -3.03 19.93 2.03
N LEU A 144 -2.50 18.91 2.74
CA LEU A 144 -3.32 18.13 3.66
C LEU A 144 -3.72 18.94 4.90
N SER A 145 -4.89 18.62 5.44
CA SER A 145 -5.27 19.06 6.77
C SER A 145 -4.33 18.46 7.83
N PRO A 146 -3.99 19.18 8.92
CA PRO A 146 -3.19 18.64 10.02
C PRO A 146 -3.79 17.39 10.69
N GLN A 147 -5.10 17.15 10.53
CA GLN A 147 -5.81 15.99 11.04
C GLN A 147 -5.64 14.77 10.15
N THR A 148 -5.45 14.96 8.84
CA THR A 148 -5.30 13.86 7.86
C THR A 148 -4.04 13.06 8.15
N LYS A 149 -4.18 11.74 8.29
CA LYS A 149 -3.05 10.83 8.55
C LYS A 149 -2.39 10.43 7.25
N ILE A 150 -1.09 10.23 7.30
CA ILE A 150 -0.29 9.72 6.18
C ILE A 150 0.08 8.27 6.47
N ILE A 151 -0.42 7.38 5.63
CA ILE A 151 -0.21 5.94 5.67
C ILE A 151 0.82 5.60 4.60
N VAL A 152 1.94 5.01 4.99
CA VAL A 152 3.03 4.68 4.07
C VAL A 152 3.40 3.21 4.15
N ASP A 153 3.43 2.53 3.01
CA ASP A 153 4.06 1.21 2.87
C ASP A 153 5.44 1.40 2.20
N ILE A 154 6.51 1.01 2.88
CA ILE A 154 7.87 1.09 2.30
C ILE A 154 7.94 0.28 1.02
N ASN A 155 7.53 -0.97 1.05
CA ASN A 155 7.28 -1.83 -0.11
C ASN A 155 8.33 -1.69 -1.24
N LEU A 156 9.61 -1.89 -0.91
CA LEU A 156 10.72 -1.71 -1.84
C LEU A 156 10.61 -2.66 -3.03
N ARG A 157 10.86 -2.12 -4.20
CA ARG A 157 10.88 -2.89 -5.45
C ARG A 157 12.18 -2.63 -6.20
N GLN A 158 12.98 -3.69 -6.39
CA GLN A 158 14.23 -3.64 -7.14
C GLN A 158 15.12 -2.45 -6.70
N ASN A 159 15.53 -1.58 -7.64
CA ASN A 159 16.34 -0.39 -7.41
C ASN A 159 15.52 0.91 -7.60
N HIS A 160 14.19 0.84 -7.50
CA HIS A 160 13.30 1.97 -7.73
C HIS A 160 13.13 2.88 -6.49
N TYR A 161 14.16 2.97 -5.67
CA TYR A 161 14.18 3.84 -4.50
C TYR A 161 15.57 4.48 -4.32
N ASN A 162 15.63 5.55 -3.57
CA ASN A 162 16.85 6.23 -3.19
C ASN A 162 16.65 6.89 -1.81
N PRO A 163 17.73 7.42 -1.17
CA PRO A 163 17.60 8.07 0.13
C PRO A 163 16.52 9.15 0.22
N SER A 164 16.35 9.98 -0.81
CA SER A 164 15.35 11.06 -0.82
C SER A 164 13.91 10.51 -0.80
N THR A 165 13.63 9.45 -1.59
CA THR A 165 12.30 8.84 -1.63
C THR A 165 11.97 8.13 -0.31
N LEU A 166 12.96 7.48 0.33
CA LEU A 166 12.78 6.85 1.62
C LEU A 166 12.60 7.88 2.75
N LEU A 167 13.37 8.98 2.72
CA LEU A 167 13.21 10.07 3.69
C LEU A 167 11.81 10.67 3.61
N LEU A 168 11.28 10.97 2.41
CA LEU A 168 9.91 11.46 2.28
C LEU A 168 8.90 10.50 2.92
N CYS A 169 9.07 9.19 2.72
CA CYS A 169 8.21 8.18 3.33
C CYS A 169 8.23 8.25 4.86
N ILE A 170 9.42 8.18 5.46
CA ILE A 170 9.56 8.04 6.92
C ILE A 170 9.34 9.35 7.68
N GLU A 171 9.64 10.51 7.09
CA GLU A 171 9.48 11.82 7.72
C GLU A 171 8.03 12.24 7.87
N HIS A 172 7.16 11.75 6.98
CA HIS A 172 5.76 12.17 6.94
C HIS A 172 4.78 11.09 7.42
N ALA A 173 5.21 9.83 7.57
CA ALA A 173 4.32 8.74 7.96
C ALA A 173 3.79 8.91 9.40
N ASN A 174 2.45 8.82 9.53
CA ASN A 174 1.81 8.59 10.83
C ASN A 174 1.59 7.09 11.09
N ILE A 175 1.36 6.32 10.02
CA ILE A 175 1.30 4.86 10.01
C ILE A 175 2.31 4.39 8.97
N LEU A 176 3.28 3.59 9.39
CA LEU A 176 4.34 3.08 8.54
C LEU A 176 4.33 1.55 8.57
N LYS A 177 4.35 0.92 7.39
CA LYS A 177 4.62 -0.51 7.28
C LYS A 177 5.96 -0.74 6.61
N LEU A 178 6.65 -1.74 7.11
CA LEU A 178 7.83 -2.33 6.48
C LEU A 178 7.95 -3.81 6.88
N ASN A 179 8.70 -4.56 6.11
CA ASN A 179 8.99 -5.96 6.39
C ASN A 179 10.41 -6.16 6.97
N ASP A 180 10.77 -7.41 7.24
CA ASP A 180 12.05 -7.82 7.81
C ASP A 180 13.25 -7.57 6.88
N GLU A 181 13.05 -7.58 5.55
CA GLU A 181 14.09 -7.24 4.57
C GLU A 181 14.31 -5.72 4.47
N GLU A 182 13.26 -4.93 4.69
CA GLU A 182 13.27 -3.46 4.57
C GLU A 182 13.78 -2.77 5.84
N LEU A 183 13.57 -3.37 7.02
CA LEU A 183 13.99 -2.80 8.30
C LEU A 183 15.49 -2.44 8.35
N PRO A 184 16.42 -3.33 7.95
CA PRO A 184 17.85 -3.00 7.95
C PRO A 184 18.19 -1.81 7.04
N ILE A 185 17.52 -1.69 5.88
CA ILE A 185 17.75 -0.61 4.91
C ILE A 185 17.36 0.74 5.51
N ILE A 186 16.17 0.81 6.11
CA ILE A 186 15.69 2.05 6.76
C ILE A 186 16.54 2.41 7.97
N CYS A 187 16.88 1.43 8.82
CA CYS A 187 17.73 1.68 9.99
C CYS A 187 19.15 2.12 9.61
N GLN A 188 19.73 1.57 8.54
CA GLN A 188 21.02 2.00 8.02
C GLN A 188 20.96 3.44 7.50
N LEU A 189 19.90 3.83 6.78
CA LEU A 189 19.70 5.20 6.32
C LEU A 189 19.66 6.19 7.49
N LEU A 190 18.98 5.83 8.57
CA LEU A 190 18.84 6.65 9.78
C LEU A 190 20.04 6.53 10.74
N LYS A 191 20.98 5.62 10.49
CA LYS A 191 22.15 5.33 11.34
C LYS A 191 21.75 4.92 12.76
N ILE A 192 20.72 4.10 12.89
CA ILE A 192 20.23 3.51 14.13
C ILE A 192 20.37 1.98 14.09
N LYS A 193 20.20 1.34 15.25
CA LYS A 193 20.20 -0.13 15.35
C LYS A 193 19.02 -0.72 14.56
N SER A 194 19.25 -1.83 13.84
CA SER A 194 18.22 -2.58 13.14
C SER A 194 17.35 -3.35 14.14
N ASP A 195 16.36 -2.64 14.68
CA ASP A 195 15.40 -3.13 15.66
C ASP A 195 14.07 -2.37 15.46
N PRO A 196 12.92 -3.03 15.35
CA PRO A 196 11.65 -2.36 15.04
C PRO A 196 11.20 -1.40 16.15
N LYS A 197 11.52 -1.68 17.42
CA LYS A 197 11.17 -0.78 18.53
C LYS A 197 12.06 0.47 18.55
N GLU A 198 13.36 0.31 18.27
CA GLU A 198 14.28 1.45 18.12
C GLU A 198 13.86 2.34 16.94
N LEU A 199 13.47 1.72 15.81
CA LEU A 199 12.93 2.46 14.67
C LEU A 199 11.67 3.22 15.04
N PHE A 200 10.69 2.57 15.69
CA PHE A 200 9.48 3.23 16.15
C PHE A 200 9.79 4.42 17.07
N ASN A 201 10.63 4.22 18.08
CA ASN A 201 11.00 5.27 19.04
C ASN A 201 11.62 6.48 18.33
N TYR A 202 12.56 6.22 17.43
CA TYR A 202 13.20 7.27 16.64
C TYR A 202 12.18 8.05 15.81
N LEU A 203 11.32 7.37 15.03
CA LEU A 203 10.36 8.03 14.16
C LEU A 203 9.23 8.71 14.93
N ASN A 204 8.79 8.14 16.05
CA ASN A 204 7.82 8.79 16.93
C ASN A 204 8.37 10.11 17.53
N GLN A 205 9.62 10.09 17.96
CA GLN A 205 10.28 11.27 18.55
C GLN A 205 10.52 12.38 17.53
N HIS A 206 10.92 12.05 16.30
CA HIS A 206 11.37 13.03 15.31
C HIS A 206 10.31 13.39 14.29
N TYR A 207 9.40 12.46 13.94
CA TYR A 207 8.46 12.58 12.80
C TYR A 207 7.00 12.22 13.12
N GLN A 208 6.64 12.07 14.42
CA GLN A 208 5.27 11.85 14.89
C GLN A 208 4.64 10.52 14.38
N LEU A 209 5.43 9.47 14.15
CA LEU A 209 4.89 8.15 13.86
C LEU A 209 3.96 7.70 15.00
N ARG A 210 2.80 7.16 14.67
CA ARG A 210 1.80 6.69 15.63
C ARG A 210 1.72 5.17 15.69
N LEU A 211 1.86 4.52 14.54
CA LEU A 211 1.83 3.08 14.40
C LEU A 211 2.93 2.61 13.46
N LEU A 212 3.77 1.70 13.93
CA LEU A 212 4.67 0.90 13.10
C LEU A 212 4.06 -0.48 12.92
N ILE A 213 3.90 -0.89 11.67
CA ILE A 213 3.48 -2.21 11.24
C ILE A 213 4.74 -2.92 10.71
N TYR A 214 5.19 -3.95 11.42
CA TYR A 214 6.38 -4.71 11.05
C TYR A 214 5.98 -6.16 10.77
N THR A 215 6.16 -6.61 9.52
CA THR A 215 5.78 -7.95 9.06
C THR A 215 7.02 -8.81 8.80
N CYS A 216 6.97 -10.09 9.21
CA CYS A 216 8.08 -11.05 9.14
C CYS A 216 7.65 -12.32 8.39
N GLY A 217 6.85 -12.19 7.33
CA GLY A 217 6.37 -13.33 6.53
C GLY A 217 5.75 -14.43 7.40
N SER A 218 6.31 -15.64 7.32
CA SER A 218 5.83 -16.81 8.08
C SER A 218 6.07 -16.74 9.59
N GLU A 219 6.88 -15.81 10.07
CA GLU A 219 7.13 -15.58 11.49
C GLU A 219 6.01 -14.76 12.15
N GLY A 220 5.21 -14.02 11.35
CA GLY A 220 4.11 -13.20 11.85
C GLY A 220 4.36 -11.70 11.73
N SER A 221 3.82 -10.94 12.70
CA SER A 221 3.84 -9.47 12.62
C SER A 221 3.87 -8.81 13.99
N HIS A 222 4.41 -7.60 14.03
CA HIS A 222 4.41 -6.74 15.20
C HIS A 222 3.70 -5.42 14.87
N LEU A 223 2.81 -5.00 15.74
CA LEU A 223 2.24 -3.65 15.76
C LEU A 223 2.80 -2.90 16.95
N ILE A 224 3.40 -1.73 16.73
CA ILE A 224 4.10 -0.96 17.75
C ILE A 224 3.55 0.46 17.79
N THR A 225 3.12 0.89 18.96
CA THR A 225 2.74 2.27 19.29
C THR A 225 3.59 2.78 20.46
N GLN A 226 3.39 4.02 20.86
CA GLN A 226 4.07 4.58 22.02
C GLN A 226 3.72 3.86 23.34
N SER A 227 2.47 3.40 23.48
CA SER A 227 1.95 2.82 24.72
C SER A 227 1.91 1.30 24.72
N GLU A 228 1.96 0.66 23.56
CA GLU A 228 1.70 -0.77 23.44
C GLU A 228 2.47 -1.39 22.26
N GLN A 229 2.84 -2.64 22.42
CA GLN A 229 3.36 -3.50 21.36
C GLN A 229 2.59 -4.83 21.39
N ASN A 230 2.14 -5.27 20.23
CA ASN A 230 1.49 -6.56 20.04
C ASN A 230 2.25 -7.38 18.99
N TYR A 231 2.51 -8.64 19.28
CA TYR A 231 3.03 -9.65 18.36
C TYR A 231 1.95 -10.69 18.07
N GLN A 232 1.80 -11.05 16.81
CA GLN A 232 0.92 -12.12 16.36
C GLN A 232 1.70 -13.08 15.47
N PRO A 233 1.79 -14.39 15.80
CA PRO A 233 2.38 -15.38 14.91
C PRO A 233 1.55 -15.54 13.65
N ALA A 234 2.19 -15.84 12.51
CA ALA A 234 1.49 -16.09 11.27
C ALA A 234 0.63 -17.38 11.36
N GLU A 235 -0.49 -17.38 10.67
CA GLU A 235 -1.30 -18.59 10.52
C GLU A 235 -0.58 -19.61 9.64
N LYS A 236 -0.65 -20.89 10.02
CA LYS A 236 -0.10 -21.99 9.23
C LYS A 236 -1.02 -22.29 8.06
N ILE A 237 -0.59 -21.96 6.87
CA ILE A 237 -1.32 -22.17 5.63
C ILE A 237 -0.46 -22.88 4.58
N THR A 238 -1.09 -23.39 3.54
CA THR A 238 -0.42 -23.76 2.28
C THR A 238 -0.64 -22.61 1.29
N ALA A 239 0.38 -21.80 1.08
CA ALA A 239 0.30 -20.65 0.19
C ALA A 239 0.20 -21.10 -1.28
N ILE A 240 -0.70 -20.46 -2.03
CA ILE A 240 -0.84 -20.57 -3.48
C ILE A 240 -0.17 -19.39 -4.17
N ASP A 241 -0.40 -18.18 -3.64
CA ASP A 241 0.12 -16.91 -4.18
C ASP A 241 0.27 -15.92 -3.01
N THR A 242 1.44 -15.32 -2.84
CA THR A 242 1.69 -14.38 -1.74
C THR A 242 1.51 -12.90 -2.15
N VAL A 243 1.19 -12.65 -3.42
CA VAL A 243 0.96 -11.29 -3.92
C VAL A 243 -0.26 -10.67 -3.24
N GLY A 244 -0.11 -9.44 -2.76
CA GLY A 244 -1.17 -8.69 -2.07
C GLY A 244 -1.34 -9.00 -0.58
N ALA A 245 -0.64 -10.00 -0.02
CA ALA A 245 -0.71 -10.29 1.41
C ALA A 245 -0.26 -9.10 2.27
N GLY A 246 0.88 -8.47 1.91
CA GLY A 246 1.38 -7.26 2.57
C GLY A 246 0.42 -6.07 2.43
N ASP A 247 -0.15 -5.88 1.24
CA ASP A 247 -1.09 -4.79 0.96
C ASP A 247 -2.40 -4.97 1.74
N SER A 248 -2.92 -6.21 1.82
CA SER A 248 -4.11 -6.54 2.61
C SER A 248 -3.85 -6.32 4.10
N PHE A 249 -2.70 -6.79 4.62
CA PHE A 249 -2.30 -6.56 6.00
C PHE A 249 -2.24 -5.07 6.32
N MET A 250 -1.58 -4.28 5.45
CA MET A 250 -1.46 -2.82 5.58
C MET A 250 -2.83 -2.15 5.62
N ALA A 251 -3.72 -2.49 4.70
CA ALA A 251 -5.05 -1.90 4.60
C ALA A 251 -5.88 -2.20 5.86
N ILE A 252 -6.01 -3.48 6.22
CA ILE A 252 -6.81 -3.89 7.38
C ILE A 252 -6.26 -3.25 8.67
N SER A 253 -4.94 -3.32 8.89
CA SER A 253 -4.31 -2.74 10.07
C SER A 253 -4.53 -1.24 10.17
N SER A 254 -4.34 -0.51 9.07
CA SER A 254 -4.48 0.94 9.06
C SER A 254 -5.93 1.39 9.32
N ILE A 255 -6.89 0.76 8.65
CA ILE A 255 -8.31 1.13 8.79
C ILE A 255 -8.83 0.80 10.19
N LEU A 256 -8.51 -0.37 10.73
CA LEU A 256 -8.94 -0.73 12.09
C LEU A 256 -8.25 0.16 13.15
N TYR A 257 -6.99 0.56 12.92
CA TYR A 257 -6.32 1.51 13.81
C TYR A 257 -6.99 2.89 13.79
N LEU A 258 -7.35 3.40 12.61
CA LEU A 258 -8.10 4.66 12.49
C LEU A 258 -9.51 4.58 13.11
N LYS A 259 -10.11 3.39 13.13
CA LYS A 259 -11.37 3.12 13.86
C LYS A 259 -11.18 2.99 15.38
N GLY A 260 -9.95 3.08 15.90
CA GLY A 260 -9.65 3.01 17.33
C GLY A 260 -9.74 1.61 17.95
N LYS A 261 -9.52 0.55 17.13
CA LYS A 261 -9.50 -0.82 17.63
C LYS A 261 -8.23 -1.13 18.43
N ALA A 262 -8.29 -2.11 19.33
CA ALA A 262 -7.14 -2.57 20.11
C ALA A 262 -6.08 -3.24 19.21
N LEU A 263 -4.78 -3.08 19.52
CA LEU A 263 -3.70 -3.63 18.68
C LEU A 263 -3.79 -5.14 18.52
N GLN A 264 -4.21 -5.88 19.55
CA GLN A 264 -4.40 -7.33 19.47
C GLN A 264 -5.49 -7.70 18.45
N GLU A 265 -6.62 -7.01 18.47
CA GLU A 265 -7.71 -7.23 17.51
C GLU A 265 -7.24 -6.91 16.08
N ILE A 266 -6.57 -5.76 15.90
CA ILE A 266 -6.03 -5.33 14.61
C ILE A 266 -5.08 -6.39 14.05
N ASN A 267 -4.09 -6.80 14.85
CA ASN A 267 -3.03 -7.70 14.40
C ASN A 267 -3.58 -9.09 14.07
N SER A 268 -4.49 -9.60 14.89
CA SER A 268 -5.15 -10.90 14.65
C SER A 268 -5.94 -10.89 13.33
N LYS A 269 -6.80 -9.88 13.12
CA LYS A 269 -7.64 -9.77 11.93
C LYS A 269 -6.81 -9.55 10.65
N ALA A 270 -5.78 -8.70 10.72
CA ALA A 270 -4.90 -8.44 9.59
C ALA A 270 -4.10 -9.69 9.18
N ASN A 271 -3.60 -10.47 10.15
CA ASN A 271 -2.95 -11.76 9.88
C ASN A 271 -3.92 -12.75 9.22
N HIS A 272 -5.14 -12.86 9.75
CA HIS A 272 -6.15 -13.77 9.22
C HIS A 272 -6.51 -13.46 7.75
N ILE A 273 -6.73 -12.18 7.44
CA ILE A 273 -7.02 -11.76 6.06
C ILE A 273 -5.80 -11.98 5.15
N ALA A 274 -4.59 -11.62 5.58
CA ALA A 274 -3.38 -11.83 4.80
C ALA A 274 -3.11 -13.32 4.54
N ALA A 275 -3.33 -14.18 5.53
CA ALA A 275 -3.25 -15.63 5.38
C ALA A 275 -4.27 -16.15 4.35
N TYR A 276 -5.52 -15.69 4.42
CA TYR A 276 -6.53 -16.03 3.42
C TYR A 276 -6.11 -15.60 2.01
N VAL A 277 -5.63 -14.36 1.84
CA VAL A 277 -5.13 -13.85 0.55
C VAL A 277 -4.06 -14.78 -0.01
N CYS A 278 -3.12 -15.24 0.82
CA CYS A 278 -2.08 -16.20 0.40
C CYS A 278 -2.63 -17.54 -0.10
N THR A 279 -3.83 -17.95 0.29
CA THR A 279 -4.46 -19.20 -0.19
C THR A 279 -5.23 -19.04 -1.50
N GLN A 280 -5.29 -17.82 -2.03
CA GLN A 280 -6.04 -17.48 -3.23
C GLN A 280 -5.14 -17.10 -4.39
N SER A 281 -5.69 -17.01 -5.59
CA SER A 281 -4.96 -16.55 -6.76
C SER A 281 -5.16 -15.06 -6.98
N GLY A 282 -4.06 -14.30 -6.88
CA GLY A 282 -4.04 -12.84 -7.06
C GLY A 282 -4.34 -12.05 -5.79
N PRO A 283 -4.12 -10.71 -5.84
CA PRO A 283 -4.05 -9.88 -4.64
C PRO A 283 -5.42 -9.43 -4.10
N MET A 284 -6.49 -9.58 -4.86
CA MET A 284 -7.84 -9.07 -4.53
C MET A 284 -8.90 -10.19 -4.54
N PRO A 285 -8.74 -11.27 -3.76
CA PRO A 285 -9.75 -12.33 -3.73
C PRO A 285 -11.03 -11.86 -3.05
N ILE A 286 -12.16 -12.44 -3.42
CA ILE A 286 -13.43 -12.21 -2.71
C ILE A 286 -13.30 -12.79 -1.30
N LEU A 287 -13.43 -11.92 -0.30
CA LEU A 287 -13.41 -12.34 1.09
C LEU A 287 -14.74 -13.02 1.46
N PRO A 288 -14.71 -14.15 2.18
CA PRO A 288 -15.91 -14.78 2.74
C PRO A 288 -16.70 -13.82 3.64
N GLU A 289 -18.02 -13.95 3.65
CA GLU A 289 -18.90 -13.10 4.47
C GLU A 289 -18.56 -13.18 5.96
N ALA A 290 -18.14 -14.35 6.45
CA ALA A 290 -17.66 -14.53 7.83
C ALA A 290 -16.49 -13.58 8.15
N TYR A 291 -15.53 -13.39 7.23
CA TYR A 291 -14.38 -12.52 7.42
C TYR A 291 -14.78 -11.03 7.39
N LEU A 292 -15.71 -10.67 6.49
CA LEU A 292 -16.22 -9.30 6.41
C LEU A 292 -17.00 -8.90 7.68
N SER A 293 -17.75 -9.83 8.27
CA SER A 293 -18.51 -9.57 9.50
C SER A 293 -17.64 -9.37 10.74
N GLU A 294 -16.38 -9.80 10.69
CA GLU A 294 -15.42 -9.63 11.78
C GLU A 294 -14.66 -8.28 11.69
N LEU A 295 -14.63 -7.62 10.52
CA LEU A 295 -13.92 -6.36 10.31
C LEU A 295 -14.73 -5.15 10.75
#